data_ef5f5d8eaf3da22b527df68f98eb8c80
#
_entry.id   ef5f5d8eaf3da22b527df68f98eb8c80
#
_cell.length_a   1.000
_cell.length_b   1.000
_cell.length_c   1.000
_cell.angle_alpha   90.00
_cell.angle_beta   90.00
_cell.angle_gamma   90.00
#
_symmetry.space_group_name_H-M   'P 1'
#
loop_
_entity.id
_entity.type
_entity.pdbx_description
1 polymer ?
#
loop_
_entity_poly.entity_id
_entity_poly.type
_entity_poly.pdbx_seq_one_letter_code
_entity_poly.pdbx_strand_id
1 'polypeptide(L)'
;MKYKSDYSLDKEAIRILRSNEWGGYTLPTQKLYPYQWNWDSMFISLGLAQFDIKRAWLEIESLFNSQWENGMAAHIIFRNKAPTYFPGPEVWGTNQDPPTSGCSQPPIAATIILKLYYINKGVGRNYLDKLFFKLYKLSLIHI
;
A
#
# COMPACT_ATOMS: atom_id res chain seq x y z
N MET A 1 17.60 -15.81 -16.34
CA MET A 1 16.55 -16.83 -16.43
C MET A 1 15.28 -16.13 -16.91
N LYS A 2 14.84 -16.33 -18.17
CA LYS A 2 13.57 -15.76 -18.65
C LYS A 2 12.44 -16.62 -18.08
N TYR A 3 11.68 -16.12 -17.13
CA TYR A 3 10.41 -16.73 -16.74
C TYR A 3 9.50 -16.78 -17.98
N LYS A 4 9.09 -17.97 -18.41
CA LYS A 4 7.92 -18.08 -19.28
C LYS A 4 6.72 -17.77 -18.40
N SER A 5 6.07 -16.61 -18.60
CA SER A 5 4.84 -16.30 -17.91
C SER A 5 3.80 -17.37 -18.28
N ASP A 6 3.20 -17.99 -17.28
CA ASP A 6 2.01 -18.79 -17.51
C ASP A 6 0.83 -17.84 -17.67
N TYR A 7 0.40 -17.66 -18.91
CA TYR A 7 -0.67 -16.69 -19.27
C TYR A 7 -1.98 -16.91 -18.50
N SER A 8 -2.23 -18.11 -17.99
CA SER A 8 -3.40 -18.41 -17.17
C SER A 8 -3.24 -17.89 -15.75
N LEU A 9 -2.06 -18.03 -15.15
CA LEU A 9 -1.74 -17.51 -13.81
C LEU A 9 -1.68 -15.99 -13.78
N ASP A 10 -1.12 -15.35 -14.80
CA ASP A 10 -1.07 -13.89 -14.91
C ASP A 10 -2.49 -13.30 -14.95
N LYS A 11 -3.39 -13.88 -15.75
CA LYS A 11 -4.81 -13.46 -15.81
C LYS A 11 -5.50 -13.60 -14.46
N GLU A 12 -5.27 -14.71 -13.76
CA GLU A 12 -5.89 -14.94 -12.45
C GLU A 12 -5.33 -13.98 -11.39
N ALA A 13 -4.04 -13.70 -11.39
CA ALA A 13 -3.42 -12.70 -10.51
C ALA A 13 -4.02 -11.29 -10.74
N ILE A 14 -4.17 -10.88 -12.01
CA ILE A 14 -4.81 -9.61 -12.35
C ILE A 14 -6.27 -9.61 -11.87
N ARG A 15 -7.01 -10.69 -12.08
CA ARG A 15 -8.41 -10.82 -11.64
C ARG A 15 -8.52 -10.65 -10.12
N ILE A 16 -7.64 -11.29 -9.35
CA ILE A 16 -7.61 -11.19 -7.88
C ILE A 16 -7.30 -9.75 -7.45
N LEU A 17 -6.27 -9.11 -7.99
CA LEU A 17 -5.93 -7.73 -7.67
C LEU A 17 -7.11 -6.78 -7.96
N ARG A 18 -7.75 -6.93 -9.12
CA ARG A 18 -8.93 -6.13 -9.48
C ARG A 18 -10.13 -6.39 -8.59
N SER A 19 -10.39 -7.64 -8.21
CA SER A 19 -11.53 -7.98 -7.33
C SER A 19 -11.36 -7.46 -5.90
N ASN A 20 -10.13 -7.22 -5.46
CA ASN A 20 -9.81 -6.67 -4.13
C ASN A 20 -9.64 -5.14 -4.13
N GLU A 21 -9.82 -4.48 -5.27
CA GLU A 21 -9.71 -3.03 -5.39
C GLU A 21 -10.89 -2.34 -4.70
N TRP A 22 -10.61 -1.32 -3.88
CA TRP A 22 -11.60 -0.63 -3.05
C TRP A 22 -11.35 0.87 -2.99
N GLY A 23 -11.89 1.61 -3.95
CA GLY A 23 -11.88 3.08 -3.91
C GLY A 23 -10.49 3.74 -3.84
N GLY A 24 -9.51 3.21 -4.59
CA GLY A 24 -8.16 3.78 -4.68
C GLY A 24 -7.09 3.07 -3.86
N TYR A 25 -7.45 2.06 -3.08
CA TYR A 25 -6.56 1.13 -2.41
C TYR A 25 -7.02 -0.31 -2.62
N THR A 26 -6.22 -1.28 -2.21
CA THR A 26 -6.49 -2.70 -2.43
C THR A 26 -6.48 -3.44 -1.09
N LEU A 27 -7.51 -4.27 -0.87
CA LEU A 27 -7.56 -5.17 0.28
C LEU A 27 -6.65 -6.37 0.01
N PRO A 28 -5.83 -6.83 0.95
CA PRO A 28 -5.11 -8.10 0.80
C PRO A 28 -6.06 -9.28 0.59
N THR A 29 -7.14 -9.33 1.36
CA THR A 29 -8.30 -10.21 1.11
C THR A 29 -9.58 -9.58 1.65
N GLN A 30 -10.71 -9.83 0.99
CA GLN A 30 -11.99 -9.21 1.38
C GLN A 30 -12.53 -9.70 2.74
N LYS A 31 -12.19 -10.92 3.16
CA LYS A 31 -12.73 -11.54 4.38
C LYS A 31 -11.77 -11.44 5.57
N LEU A 32 -10.51 -11.85 5.38
CA LEU A 32 -9.55 -11.96 6.48
C LEU A 32 -8.81 -10.65 6.76
N TYR A 33 -8.54 -9.87 5.72
CA TYR A 33 -7.79 -8.61 5.81
C TYR A 33 -8.55 -7.50 5.06
N PRO A 34 -9.68 -7.03 5.64
CA PRO A 34 -10.66 -6.19 4.95
C PRO A 34 -10.32 -4.69 4.96
N TYR A 35 -9.06 -4.32 5.15
CA TYR A 35 -8.59 -2.94 5.20
C TYR A 35 -7.37 -2.75 4.31
N GLN A 36 -6.79 -1.54 4.30
CA GLN A 36 -5.50 -1.29 3.69
C GLN A 36 -4.39 -1.62 4.69
N TRP A 37 -3.49 -2.54 4.33
CA TRP A 37 -2.27 -2.86 5.09
C TRP A 37 -1.05 -2.22 4.45
N ASN A 38 -0.08 -1.80 5.27
CA ASN A 38 1.09 -1.05 4.85
C ASN A 38 1.99 -1.86 3.88
N TRP A 39 2.64 -2.91 4.35
CA TRP A 39 3.58 -3.64 3.50
C TRP A 39 2.87 -4.41 2.38
N ASP A 40 1.61 -4.84 2.61
CA ASP A 40 0.77 -5.46 1.59
C ASP A 40 0.54 -4.50 0.41
N SER A 41 0.20 -3.24 0.68
CA SER A 41 0.09 -2.21 -0.37
C SER A 41 1.38 -2.05 -1.17
N MET A 42 2.55 -2.22 -0.55
CA MET A 42 3.81 -2.16 -1.27
C MET A 42 3.96 -3.34 -2.24
N PHE A 43 3.70 -4.57 -1.81
CA PHE A 43 3.75 -5.75 -2.71
C PHE A 43 2.64 -5.72 -3.76
N ILE A 44 1.44 -5.31 -3.38
CA ILE A 44 0.31 -5.12 -4.29
C ILE A 44 0.68 -4.11 -5.39
N SER A 45 1.33 -3.00 -5.05
CA SER A 45 1.75 -2.00 -6.02
C SER A 45 2.75 -2.55 -7.05
N LEU A 46 3.64 -3.47 -6.68
CA LEU A 46 4.51 -4.16 -7.63
C LEU A 46 3.73 -5.05 -8.60
N GLY A 47 2.72 -5.75 -8.10
CA GLY A 47 1.82 -6.55 -8.94
C GLY A 47 1.03 -5.67 -9.91
N LEU A 48 0.41 -4.61 -9.41
CA LEU A 48 -0.33 -3.64 -10.21
C LEU A 48 0.55 -2.99 -11.29
N ALA A 49 1.81 -2.70 -10.98
CA ALA A 49 2.74 -2.06 -11.91
C ALA A 49 3.03 -2.89 -13.18
N GLN A 50 2.75 -4.19 -13.16
CA GLN A 50 2.92 -5.06 -14.34
C GLN A 50 1.87 -4.79 -15.43
N PHE A 51 0.71 -4.21 -15.08
CA PHE A 51 -0.37 -3.97 -16.02
C PHE A 51 -1.07 -2.60 -15.88
N ASP A 52 -0.89 -1.93 -14.73
CA ASP A 52 -1.49 -0.61 -14.46
C ASP A 52 -0.60 0.22 -13.53
N ILE A 53 0.41 0.84 -14.10
CA ILE A 53 1.39 1.64 -13.35
C ILE A 53 0.75 2.83 -12.62
N LYS A 54 -0.31 3.43 -13.16
CA LYS A 54 -1.00 4.54 -12.51
C LYS A 54 -1.71 4.07 -11.24
N ARG A 55 -2.38 2.93 -11.31
CA ARG A 55 -3.04 2.33 -10.17
C ARG A 55 -2.04 1.89 -9.09
N ALA A 56 -0.84 1.41 -9.51
CA ALA A 56 0.25 1.10 -8.58
C ALA A 56 0.69 2.31 -7.77
N TRP A 57 0.86 3.46 -8.39
CA TRP A 57 1.20 4.70 -7.69
C TRP A 57 0.08 5.20 -6.80
N LEU A 58 -1.19 5.08 -7.23
CA LEU A 58 -2.35 5.44 -6.42
C LEU A 58 -2.43 4.61 -5.13
N GLU A 59 -2.07 3.32 -5.18
CA GLU A 59 -1.99 2.45 -4.00
C GLU A 59 -1.04 3.02 -2.95
N ILE A 60 0.14 3.46 -3.37
CA ILE A 60 1.16 4.05 -2.49
C ILE A 60 0.72 5.42 -1.98
N GLU A 61 0.21 6.30 -2.85
CA GLU A 61 -0.31 7.61 -2.43
C GLU A 61 -1.43 7.45 -1.39
N SER A 62 -2.35 6.51 -1.61
CA SER A 62 -3.43 6.21 -0.68
C SER A 62 -2.90 5.86 0.71
N LEU A 63 -1.88 5.00 0.79
CA LEU A 63 -1.24 4.64 2.06
C LEU A 63 -0.64 5.87 2.74
N PHE A 64 0.23 6.60 2.03
CA PHE A 64 0.95 7.74 2.59
C PHE A 64 0.08 8.97 2.86
N ASN A 65 -1.14 9.05 2.33
CA ASN A 65 -2.10 10.08 2.70
C ASN A 65 -2.62 9.94 4.14
N SER A 66 -2.44 8.76 4.74
CA SER A 66 -2.75 8.49 6.16
C SER A 66 -1.50 8.40 7.04
N GLN A 67 -0.35 8.89 6.55
CA GLN A 67 0.87 8.95 7.35
C GLN A 67 0.70 9.97 8.49
N TRP A 68 1.07 9.59 9.69
CA TRP A 68 1.03 10.45 10.86
C TRP A 68 2.01 11.63 10.75
N GLU A 69 1.77 12.68 11.52
CA GLU A 69 2.67 13.86 11.55
C GLU A 69 4.11 13.51 11.93
N ASN A 70 4.29 12.55 12.85
CA ASN A 70 5.61 12.07 13.25
C ASN A 70 6.31 11.21 12.19
N GLY A 71 5.63 10.89 11.10
CA GLY A 71 6.18 10.10 9.99
C GLY A 71 5.79 8.63 9.98
N MET A 72 5.06 8.14 10.98
CA MET A 72 4.64 6.75 11.02
C MET A 72 3.62 6.45 9.90
N ALA A 73 3.89 5.44 9.10
CA ALA A 73 2.91 4.78 8.26
C ALA A 73 2.35 3.60 9.05
N ALA A 74 1.11 3.69 9.46
CA ALA A 74 0.47 2.67 10.29
C ALA A 74 0.37 1.33 9.56
N HIS A 75 0.38 0.24 10.32
CA HIS A 75 0.28 -1.09 9.75
C HIS A 75 -1.11 -1.37 9.15
N ILE A 76 -2.19 -0.80 9.71
CA ILE A 76 -3.56 -0.86 9.18
C ILE A 76 -4.17 0.53 9.10
N ILE A 77 -4.90 0.80 8.02
CA ILE A 77 -5.75 1.97 7.85
C ILE A 77 -7.20 1.50 7.71
N PHE A 78 -8.05 1.93 8.63
CA PHE A 78 -9.45 1.51 8.75
C PHE A 78 -10.37 2.42 7.93
N ARG A 79 -10.36 2.30 6.58
CA ARG A 79 -11.14 3.18 5.69
C ARG A 79 -12.59 2.75 5.48
N ASN A 80 -12.90 1.50 5.72
CA ASN A 80 -14.22 0.90 5.54
C ASN A 80 -14.70 0.24 6.83
N LYS A 81 -15.95 -0.17 6.87
CA LYS A 81 -16.54 -0.88 8.01
C LYS A 81 -16.39 -2.39 7.80
N ALA A 82 -15.74 -3.06 8.74
CA ALA A 82 -15.65 -4.52 8.81
C ALA A 82 -15.84 -4.96 10.27
N PRO A 83 -17.10 -5.03 10.75
CA PRO A 83 -17.42 -5.18 12.17
C PRO A 83 -17.00 -6.54 12.75
N THR A 84 -16.67 -7.51 11.92
CA THR A 84 -16.18 -8.84 12.35
C THR A 84 -14.67 -8.90 12.50
N TYR A 85 -13.94 -7.84 12.13
CA TYR A 85 -12.49 -7.79 12.25
C TYR A 85 -12.07 -7.33 13.66
N PHE A 86 -11.17 -8.06 14.29
CA PHE A 86 -10.58 -7.71 15.59
C PHE A 86 -9.05 -7.83 15.52
N PRO A 87 -8.31 -6.86 16.11
CA PRO A 87 -8.75 -5.64 16.78
C PRO A 87 -9.16 -4.52 15.78
N GLY A 88 -10.34 -3.95 15.97
CA GLY A 88 -10.84 -2.83 15.18
C GLY A 88 -10.29 -1.47 15.62
N PRO A 89 -10.70 -0.36 14.97
CA PRO A 89 -10.20 0.98 15.26
C PRO A 89 -10.48 1.44 16.71
N GLU A 90 -11.57 0.97 17.31
CA GLU A 90 -11.97 1.28 18.69
C GLU A 90 -10.96 0.75 19.72
N VAL A 91 -10.30 -0.38 19.41
CA VAL A 91 -9.28 -0.96 20.29
C VAL A 91 -7.98 -0.16 20.24
N TRP A 92 -7.65 0.38 19.07
CA TRP A 92 -6.42 1.16 18.87
C TRP A 92 -6.51 2.57 19.43
N GLY A 93 -7.66 3.24 19.32
CA GLY A 93 -7.93 4.56 19.90
C GLY A 93 -6.91 5.63 19.50
N THR A 94 -6.42 5.63 18.27
CA THR A 94 -5.29 6.48 17.84
C THR A 94 -5.64 7.92 17.51
N ASN A 95 -6.93 8.28 17.49
CA ASN A 95 -7.43 9.62 17.12
C ASN A 95 -6.97 10.11 15.74
N GLN A 96 -6.68 9.17 14.81
CA GLN A 96 -6.34 9.51 13.43
C GLN A 96 -7.59 9.53 12.55
N ASP A 97 -7.56 10.30 11.46
CA ASP A 97 -8.59 10.32 10.42
C ASP A 97 -7.95 10.12 9.04
N PRO A 98 -8.21 9.00 8.34
CA PRO A 98 -8.98 7.84 8.82
C PRO A 98 -8.33 7.15 10.03
N PRO A 99 -9.10 6.41 10.85
CA PRO A 99 -8.56 5.65 11.98
C PRO A 99 -7.47 4.67 11.53
N THR A 100 -6.45 4.47 12.38
CA THR A 100 -5.34 3.56 12.08
C THR A 100 -4.98 2.71 13.29
N SER A 101 -4.17 1.67 13.07
CA SER A 101 -3.44 1.04 14.18
C SER A 101 -2.33 1.94 14.70
N GLY A 102 -1.91 1.71 15.95
CA GLY A 102 -0.85 2.47 16.63
C GLY A 102 0.57 1.92 16.44
N CYS A 103 0.80 1.04 15.47
CA CYS A 103 2.12 0.50 15.15
C CYS A 103 2.36 0.49 13.63
N SER A 104 3.62 0.35 13.23
CA SER A 104 4.03 0.25 11.82
C SER A 104 4.43 -1.19 11.47
N GLN A 105 4.67 -1.43 10.18
CA GLN A 105 5.27 -2.65 9.62
C GLN A 105 6.68 -2.37 9.09
N PRO A 106 7.46 -3.40 8.70
CA PRO A 106 8.77 -3.20 8.12
C PRO A 106 8.81 -2.15 7.01
N PRO A 107 9.75 -1.19 7.02
CA PRO A 107 9.73 0.00 6.15
C PRO A 107 10.26 -0.31 4.74
N ILE A 108 9.60 -1.21 4.02
CA ILE A 108 10.00 -1.61 2.66
C ILE A 108 9.62 -0.59 1.58
N ALA A 109 8.87 0.45 1.94
CA ALA A 109 8.29 1.41 1.00
C ALA A 109 9.32 2.05 0.08
N ALA A 110 10.46 2.50 0.60
CA ALA A 110 11.50 3.14 -0.21
C ALA A 110 12.04 2.20 -1.29
N THR A 111 12.26 0.93 -0.94
CA THR A 111 12.73 -0.10 -1.89
C THR A 111 11.70 -0.35 -2.99
N ILE A 112 10.43 -0.44 -2.65
CA ILE A 112 9.36 -0.71 -3.61
C ILE A 112 9.15 0.51 -4.53
N ILE A 113 9.11 1.70 -3.97
CA ILE A 113 8.97 2.95 -4.73
C ILE A 113 10.11 3.12 -5.73
N LEU A 114 11.34 2.80 -5.34
CA LEU A 114 12.48 2.81 -6.26
C LEU A 114 12.31 1.79 -7.41
N LYS A 115 11.80 0.60 -7.12
CA LYS A 115 11.49 -0.40 -8.15
C LYS A 115 10.41 0.09 -9.11
N LEU A 116 9.32 0.70 -8.61
CA LEU A 116 8.28 1.28 -9.45
C LEU A 116 8.82 2.39 -10.35
N TYR A 117 9.69 3.24 -9.81
CA TYR A 117 10.37 4.27 -10.60
C TYR A 117 11.14 3.67 -11.77
N TYR A 118 11.88 2.59 -11.56
CA TYR A 118 12.61 1.92 -12.65
C TYR A 118 11.72 1.23 -13.67
N ILE A 119 10.53 0.79 -13.28
CA ILE A 119 9.53 0.26 -14.22
C ILE A 119 9.03 1.35 -15.18
N ASN A 120 8.79 2.58 -14.68
CA ASN A 120 8.35 3.71 -15.50
C ASN A 120 8.88 5.04 -14.96
N LYS A 121 10.06 5.46 -15.44
CA LYS A 121 10.75 6.67 -14.99
C LYS A 121 9.96 7.95 -15.26
N GLY A 122 9.24 8.00 -16.38
CA GLY A 122 8.46 9.19 -16.76
C GLY A 122 7.34 9.50 -15.78
N VAL A 123 6.53 8.50 -15.46
CA VAL A 123 5.44 8.63 -14.48
C VAL A 123 6.02 8.74 -13.06
N GLY A 124 7.03 7.92 -12.75
CA GLY A 124 7.58 7.78 -11.40
C GLY A 124 8.22 9.05 -10.86
N ARG A 125 8.76 9.94 -11.70
CA ARG A 125 9.46 11.14 -11.26
C ARG A 125 8.57 12.04 -10.40
N ASN A 126 7.37 12.32 -10.87
CA ASN A 126 6.43 13.18 -10.15
C ASN A 126 6.02 12.60 -8.79
N TYR A 127 5.93 11.28 -8.70
CA TYR A 127 5.60 10.59 -7.43
C TYR A 127 6.78 10.59 -6.47
N LEU A 128 8.01 10.42 -6.94
CA LEU A 128 9.20 10.52 -6.09
C LEU A 128 9.30 11.89 -5.41
N ASP A 129 9.10 12.97 -6.18
CA ASP A 129 9.18 14.32 -5.63
C ASP A 129 8.13 14.55 -4.54
N LYS A 130 6.91 14.01 -4.68
CA LYS A 130 5.84 14.08 -3.68
C LYS A 130 6.12 13.22 -2.44
N LEU A 131 6.69 12.02 -2.63
CA LEU A 131 6.84 11.03 -1.59
C LEU A 131 8.15 11.15 -0.82
N PHE A 132 9.13 11.90 -1.32
CA PHE A 132 10.46 11.98 -0.73
C PHE A 132 10.45 12.31 0.76
N PHE A 133 9.78 13.40 1.15
CA PHE A 133 9.73 13.81 2.55
C PHE A 133 8.91 12.83 3.43
N LYS A 134 7.90 12.19 2.86
CA LYS A 134 7.12 11.15 3.55
C LYS A 134 7.99 9.92 3.86
N LEU A 135 8.78 9.48 2.89
CA LEU A 135 9.74 8.39 3.06
C LEU A 135 10.86 8.74 4.04
N TYR A 136 11.38 9.97 3.96
CA TYR A 136 12.39 10.47 4.90
C TYR A 136 11.87 10.43 6.34
N LYS A 137 10.68 10.98 6.60
CA LYS A 137 10.04 10.92 7.92
C LYS A 137 9.84 9.48 8.39
N LEU A 138 9.35 8.59 7.50
CA LEU A 138 9.19 7.17 7.84
C LEU A 138 10.52 6.52 8.22
N SER A 139 11.62 6.86 7.54
CA SER A 139 12.93 6.30 7.87
C SER A 139 13.41 6.71 9.27
N LEU A 140 13.12 7.94 9.68
CA LEU A 140 13.56 8.46 11.00
C LEU A 140 12.91 7.75 12.19
N ILE A 141 11.69 7.25 12.05
CA ILE A 141 11.03 6.51 13.14
C ILE A 141 11.49 5.05 13.27
N HIS A 142 12.29 4.55 12.32
CA HIS A 142 12.83 3.20 12.32
C HIS A 142 14.34 3.17 12.65
N ILE A 143 14.94 4.31 12.94
CA ILE A 143 16.31 4.44 13.45
C ILE A 143 16.28 4.48 14.99
#